data_e0179f386bdd8eae805ca2701146e5b7
#
_entry.id   e0179f386bdd8eae805ca2701146e5b7
#
_cell.length_a   1.000
_cell.length_b   1.000
_cell.length_c   1.000
_cell.angle_alpha   90.00
_cell.angle_beta   90.00
_cell.angle_gamma   90.00
#
_symmetry.space_group_name_H-M   'P 1'
#
loop_
_entity.id
_entity.type
_entity.pdbx_description
1 polymer ?
#
loop_
_entity_poly.entity_id
_entity_poly.type
_entity_poly.pdbx_seq_one_letter_code
_entity_poly.pdbx_strand_id
1 'polypeptide(L)'
;MQLTSTTDYAIRIVCYLAAQRQMISTSELSQKLSVPSSYIPKITKKLKQAGIIEACEGINGGYQIAKQPENISLRDVISCTESTMAISRCLEKEGGCSKNYIACCKVHQILLDLQNIYNNRLETVKISDIIRPGKDEYFGRFYVVIKVNLREKNYECIYSNNHDVYEQVKTAESYDDFINICKVVINSPLCETVRKSL
;
A
#
# COMPACT_ATOMS: atom_id res chain seq x y z
N MET A 1 8.94 -13.21 0.01
CA MET A 1 9.54 -11.92 -0.38
C MET A 1 9.01 -10.85 0.57
N GLN A 2 9.87 -10.01 1.11
CA GLN A 2 9.50 -8.86 1.94
C GLN A 2 9.95 -7.61 1.20
N LEU A 3 9.07 -6.63 1.06
CA LEU A 3 9.42 -5.33 0.50
C LEU A 3 10.40 -4.61 1.43
N THR A 4 11.39 -3.93 0.86
CA THR A 4 12.36 -3.14 1.63
C THR A 4 11.71 -1.86 2.16
N SER A 5 12.28 -1.30 3.24
CA SER A 5 11.85 0.02 3.75
C SER A 5 11.97 1.11 2.68
N THR A 6 12.92 0.97 1.76
CA THR A 6 13.08 1.88 0.61
C THR A 6 11.84 1.86 -0.29
N THR A 7 11.31 0.68 -0.55
CA THR A 7 10.10 0.49 -1.36
C THR A 7 8.85 0.97 -0.65
N ASP A 8 8.70 0.69 0.66
CA ASP A 8 7.62 1.25 1.47
C ASP A 8 7.61 2.78 1.42
N TYR A 9 8.77 3.41 1.63
CA TYR A 9 8.89 4.86 1.54
C TYR A 9 8.61 5.40 0.13
N ALA A 10 9.01 4.67 -0.92
CA ALA A 10 8.73 5.07 -2.30
C ALA A 10 7.23 5.08 -2.60
N ILE A 11 6.52 4.05 -2.16
CA ILE A 11 5.05 3.98 -2.30
C ILE A 11 4.40 5.17 -1.59
N ARG A 12 4.80 5.47 -0.34
CA ARG A 12 4.28 6.62 0.41
C ARG A 12 4.52 7.94 -0.33
N ILE A 13 5.74 8.15 -0.84
CA ILE A 13 6.10 9.37 -1.57
C ILE A 13 5.26 9.53 -2.84
N VAL A 14 5.20 8.50 -3.68
CA VAL A 14 4.46 8.56 -4.95
C VAL A 14 3.01 8.87 -4.71
N CYS A 15 2.43 8.17 -3.83
CA CYS A 15 1.05 8.34 -3.55
C CYS A 15 0.76 9.72 -2.91
N TYR A 16 1.57 10.26 -1.98
CA TYR A 16 1.41 11.60 -1.43
C TYR A 16 1.51 12.67 -2.53
N LEU A 17 2.52 12.58 -3.40
CA LEU A 17 2.68 13.49 -4.53
C LEU A 17 1.47 13.43 -5.49
N ALA A 18 0.96 12.22 -5.73
CA ALA A 18 -0.20 12.01 -6.60
C ALA A 18 -1.50 12.61 -6.00
N ALA A 19 -1.65 12.56 -4.68
CA ALA A 19 -2.81 13.13 -3.99
C ALA A 19 -2.77 14.66 -3.96
N GLN A 20 -1.59 15.25 -3.71
CA GLN A 20 -1.42 16.69 -3.57
C GLN A 20 -1.42 17.43 -4.92
N ARG A 21 -0.95 16.79 -5.99
CA ARG A 21 -0.87 17.36 -7.35
C ARG A 21 -0.17 18.71 -7.43
N GLN A 22 0.78 18.95 -6.52
CA GLN A 22 1.57 20.17 -6.44
C GLN A 22 3.03 19.85 -6.10
N MET A 23 3.88 20.84 -6.18
CA MET A 23 5.29 20.73 -5.80
C MET A 23 5.43 20.58 -4.29
N ILE A 24 6.10 19.53 -3.84
CA ILE A 24 6.31 19.21 -2.42
C ILE A 24 7.80 19.17 -2.11
N SER A 25 8.19 19.91 -1.07
CA SER A 25 9.59 19.97 -0.64
C SER A 25 10.07 18.68 0.03
N THR A 26 11.39 18.44 0.05
CA THR A 26 11.99 17.33 0.79
C THR A 26 11.63 17.35 2.28
N SER A 27 11.61 18.54 2.88
CA SER A 27 11.27 18.72 4.30
C SER A 27 9.84 18.27 4.60
N GLU A 28 8.91 18.68 3.74
CA GLU A 28 7.50 18.31 3.87
C GLU A 28 7.29 16.81 3.68
N LEU A 29 7.91 16.18 2.67
CA LEU A 29 7.87 14.73 2.49
C LEU A 29 8.38 13.98 3.73
N SER A 30 9.51 14.44 4.31
CA SER A 30 10.07 13.85 5.52
C SER A 30 9.10 13.91 6.70
N GLN A 31 8.54 15.08 6.93
CA GLN A 31 7.68 15.36 8.07
C GLN A 31 6.32 14.67 7.96
N LYS A 32 5.66 14.79 6.81
CA LYS A 32 4.31 14.25 6.58
C LYS A 32 4.29 12.73 6.48
N LEU A 33 5.32 12.13 5.91
CA LEU A 33 5.35 10.68 5.66
C LEU A 33 6.17 9.89 6.69
N SER A 34 6.77 10.58 7.67
CA SER A 34 7.69 9.96 8.65
C SER A 34 8.82 9.18 7.95
N VAL A 35 9.33 9.74 6.84
CA VAL A 35 10.46 9.19 6.09
C VAL A 35 11.72 9.96 6.48
N PRO A 36 12.79 9.29 6.93
CA PRO A 36 14.03 10.00 7.25
C PRO A 36 14.54 10.80 6.04
N SER A 37 14.89 12.07 6.26
CA SER A 37 15.29 13.00 5.18
C SER A 37 16.45 12.48 4.32
N SER A 38 17.35 11.69 4.90
CA SER A 38 18.48 11.06 4.19
C SER A 38 18.07 9.99 3.16
N TYR A 39 16.87 9.41 3.29
CA TYR A 39 16.35 8.42 2.32
C TYR A 39 15.70 9.07 1.11
N ILE A 40 15.10 10.25 1.27
CA ILE A 40 14.32 10.91 0.22
C ILE A 40 15.13 11.10 -1.06
N PRO A 41 16.36 11.66 -1.04
CA PRO A 41 17.14 11.86 -2.27
C PRO A 41 17.47 10.55 -3.01
N LYS A 42 17.69 9.46 -2.28
CA LYS A 42 17.99 8.15 -2.86
C LYS A 42 16.76 7.56 -3.56
N ILE A 43 15.60 7.71 -2.95
CA ILE A 43 14.33 7.20 -3.46
C ILE A 43 13.88 8.03 -4.65
N THR A 44 13.85 9.36 -4.51
CA THR A 44 13.39 10.27 -5.56
C THR A 44 14.27 10.21 -6.80
N LYS A 45 15.58 9.94 -6.65
CA LYS A 45 16.45 9.68 -7.79
C LYS A 45 15.97 8.49 -8.61
N LYS A 46 15.62 7.37 -7.97
CA LYS A 46 15.11 6.16 -8.65
C LYS A 46 13.75 6.43 -9.31
N LEU A 47 12.83 7.07 -8.59
CA LEU A 47 11.50 7.41 -9.09
C LEU A 47 11.58 8.39 -10.28
N LYS A 48 12.50 9.37 -10.25
CA LYS A 48 12.76 10.29 -11.37
C LYS A 48 13.32 9.55 -12.57
N GLN A 49 14.26 8.63 -12.38
CA GLN A 49 14.80 7.80 -13.46
C GLN A 49 13.74 6.92 -14.13
N ALA A 50 12.74 6.46 -13.36
CA ALA A 50 11.59 5.72 -13.85
C ALA A 50 10.51 6.62 -14.50
N GLY A 51 10.70 7.94 -14.48
CA GLY A 51 9.73 8.91 -15.00
C GLY A 51 8.41 8.94 -14.26
N ILE A 52 8.40 8.52 -12.98
CA ILE A 52 7.21 8.52 -12.11
C ILE A 52 7.01 9.90 -11.49
N ILE A 53 8.12 10.54 -11.10
CA ILE A 53 8.13 11.89 -10.54
C ILE A 53 9.10 12.77 -11.30
N GLU A 54 8.92 14.06 -11.16
CA GLU A 54 9.87 15.09 -11.61
C GLU A 54 10.33 15.94 -10.43
N ALA A 55 11.48 16.59 -10.59
CA ALA A 55 12.08 17.46 -9.60
C ALA A 55 12.39 18.82 -10.19
N CYS A 56 12.06 19.88 -9.47
CA CYS A 56 12.47 21.24 -9.76
C CYS A 56 13.48 21.73 -8.73
N GLU A 57 14.51 22.41 -9.18
CA GLU A 57 15.55 23.00 -8.33
C GLU A 57 15.19 24.46 -7.97
N GLY A 58 15.70 24.94 -6.85
CA GLY A 58 15.54 26.31 -6.40
C GLY A 58 14.89 26.44 -5.03
N ILE A 59 14.67 27.69 -4.57
CA ILE A 59 14.15 28.00 -3.23
C ILE A 59 12.75 27.39 -3.03
N ASN A 60 11.92 27.37 -4.08
CA ASN A 60 10.60 26.72 -4.08
C ASN A 60 10.64 25.35 -4.77
N GLY A 61 11.81 24.72 -4.84
CA GLY A 61 12.00 23.43 -5.47
C GLY A 61 11.44 22.28 -4.65
N GLY A 62 11.33 21.14 -5.32
CA GLY A 62 10.78 19.92 -4.71
C GLY A 62 10.50 18.86 -5.73
N TYR A 63 9.51 18.05 -5.44
CA TYR A 63 9.09 16.92 -6.27
C TYR A 63 7.60 17.02 -6.55
N GLN A 64 7.21 16.61 -7.75
CA GLN A 64 5.81 16.40 -8.11
C GLN A 64 5.63 15.15 -8.96
N ILE A 65 4.39 14.69 -9.09
CA ILE A 65 4.07 13.55 -9.94
C ILE A 65 4.25 13.92 -11.41
N ALA A 66 4.92 13.05 -12.19
CA ALA A 66 5.19 13.30 -13.62
C ALA A 66 4.14 12.68 -14.54
N LYS A 67 3.37 11.70 -14.06
CA LYS A 67 2.35 10.98 -14.83
C LYS A 67 1.01 11.04 -14.12
N GLN A 68 -0.07 10.84 -14.86
CA GLN A 68 -1.39 10.67 -14.26
C GLN A 68 -1.41 9.42 -13.36
N PRO A 69 -1.97 9.47 -12.14
CA PRO A 69 -1.97 8.35 -11.20
C PRO A 69 -2.60 7.06 -11.75
N GLU A 70 -3.53 7.18 -12.70
CA GLU A 70 -4.15 6.07 -13.43
C GLU A 70 -3.16 5.31 -14.31
N ASN A 71 -2.07 5.96 -14.70
CA ASN A 71 -1.02 5.41 -15.57
C ASN A 71 0.22 4.91 -14.80
N ILE A 72 0.16 4.92 -13.47
CA ILE A 72 1.24 4.42 -12.61
C ILE A 72 0.71 3.20 -11.88
N SER A 73 1.28 2.03 -12.16
CA SER A 73 0.96 0.81 -11.42
C SER A 73 1.77 0.72 -10.11
N LEU A 74 1.27 -0.03 -9.14
CA LEU A 74 2.04 -0.34 -7.95
C LEU A 74 3.33 -1.12 -8.31
N ARG A 75 3.28 -1.91 -9.39
CA ARG A 75 4.45 -2.60 -9.93
C ARG A 75 5.53 -1.63 -10.40
N ASP A 76 5.18 -0.53 -11.07
CA ASP A 76 6.16 0.47 -11.53
C ASP A 76 6.96 1.03 -10.37
N VAL A 77 6.28 1.36 -9.26
CA VAL A 77 6.93 1.91 -8.05
C VAL A 77 7.83 0.88 -7.38
N ILE A 78 7.37 -0.37 -7.24
CA ILE A 78 8.13 -1.43 -6.58
C ILE A 78 9.35 -1.81 -7.42
N SER A 79 9.17 -2.01 -8.73
CA SER A 79 10.24 -2.46 -9.63
C SER A 79 11.39 -1.49 -9.76
N CYS A 80 11.17 -0.19 -9.58
CA CYS A 80 12.26 0.78 -9.63
C CYS A 80 13.07 0.85 -8.32
N THR A 81 12.55 0.32 -7.23
CA THR A 81 13.20 0.39 -5.91
C THR A 81 13.81 -0.94 -5.46
N GLU A 82 13.18 -2.06 -5.79
CA GLU A 82 13.69 -3.39 -5.49
C GLU A 82 14.77 -3.83 -6.50
N SER A 83 15.70 -4.64 -6.04
CA SER A 83 16.74 -5.23 -6.89
C SER A 83 16.20 -6.37 -7.76
N THR A 84 15.18 -7.05 -7.28
CA THR A 84 14.49 -8.13 -7.99
C THR A 84 13.02 -8.19 -7.60
N MET A 85 12.18 -8.51 -8.58
CA MET A 85 10.76 -8.78 -8.36
C MET A 85 10.48 -10.28 -8.17
N ALA A 86 11.50 -11.11 -8.27
CA ALA A 86 11.35 -12.55 -8.14
C ALA A 86 11.07 -12.96 -6.69
N ILE A 87 10.05 -13.80 -6.49
CA ILE A 87 9.72 -14.34 -5.17
C ILE A 87 10.66 -15.49 -4.75
N SER A 88 11.42 -16.01 -5.70
CA SER A 88 12.41 -17.08 -5.47
C SER A 88 13.60 -16.93 -6.42
N ARG A 89 14.77 -17.30 -5.93
CA ARG A 89 16.01 -17.24 -6.71
C ARG A 89 15.94 -18.00 -8.04
N CYS A 90 15.23 -19.13 -8.09
CA CYS A 90 15.08 -19.90 -9.33
C CYS A 90 14.21 -19.22 -10.40
N LEU A 91 13.57 -18.10 -10.08
CA LEU A 91 12.79 -17.26 -10.99
C LEU A 91 13.53 -15.99 -11.42
N GLU A 92 14.73 -15.73 -10.92
CA GLU A 92 15.56 -14.62 -11.35
C GLU A 92 16.17 -14.92 -12.73
N LYS A 93 16.43 -13.86 -13.53
CA LYS A 93 17.02 -14.01 -14.87
C LYS A 93 18.36 -14.73 -14.87
N GLU A 94 19.20 -14.44 -13.87
CA GLU A 94 20.50 -15.08 -13.65
C GLU A 94 20.45 -16.11 -12.52
N GLY A 95 19.22 -16.38 -12.02
CA GLY A 95 18.96 -17.34 -10.97
C GLY A 95 19.05 -18.76 -11.53
N GLY A 96 19.65 -19.64 -10.75
CA GLY A 96 19.78 -21.03 -11.12
C GLY A 96 19.26 -21.96 -10.03
N CYS A 97 18.88 -23.14 -10.44
CA CYS A 97 18.66 -24.24 -9.52
C CYS A 97 20.01 -24.93 -9.26
N SER A 98 20.45 -25.00 -8.00
CA SER A 98 21.66 -25.72 -7.63
C SER A 98 21.70 -27.19 -8.05
N LYS A 99 20.52 -27.75 -8.35
CA LYS A 99 20.35 -29.13 -8.82
C LYS A 99 20.07 -29.27 -10.32
N ASN A 100 20.02 -28.13 -11.06
CA ASN A 100 19.68 -28.09 -12.50
C ASN A 100 18.37 -28.79 -12.92
N TYR A 101 17.38 -28.85 -12.01
CA TYR A 101 16.08 -29.52 -12.26
C TYR A 101 14.92 -28.58 -12.59
N ILE A 102 15.18 -27.36 -13.04
CA ILE A 102 14.13 -26.34 -13.28
C ILE A 102 13.03 -26.89 -14.18
N ALA A 103 13.38 -27.55 -15.28
CA ALA A 103 12.45 -28.04 -16.29
C ALA A 103 11.42 -29.08 -15.78
N CYS A 104 11.75 -29.85 -14.76
CA CYS A 104 10.90 -30.88 -14.19
C CYS A 104 10.49 -30.62 -12.73
N CYS A 105 10.86 -29.46 -12.19
CA CYS A 105 10.61 -29.14 -10.79
C CYS A 105 9.16 -28.63 -10.58
N LYS A 106 8.32 -29.44 -9.95
CA LYS A 106 6.94 -29.02 -9.61
C LYS A 106 6.88 -27.80 -8.71
N VAL A 107 7.84 -27.64 -7.79
CA VAL A 107 7.93 -26.46 -6.91
C VAL A 107 8.22 -25.21 -7.74
N HIS A 108 9.13 -25.30 -8.73
CA HIS A 108 9.40 -24.18 -9.62
C HIS A 108 8.15 -23.76 -10.40
N GLN A 109 7.36 -24.71 -10.90
CA GLN A 109 6.11 -24.42 -11.61
C GLN A 109 5.11 -23.68 -10.72
N ILE A 110 4.90 -24.16 -9.49
CA ILE A 110 4.01 -23.52 -8.51
C ILE A 110 4.50 -22.09 -8.18
N LEU A 111 5.81 -21.90 -7.95
CA LEU A 111 6.39 -20.59 -7.69
C LEU A 111 6.26 -19.65 -8.89
N LEU A 112 6.36 -20.17 -10.11
CA LEU A 112 6.15 -19.39 -11.34
C LEU A 112 4.70 -18.91 -11.45
N ASP A 113 3.74 -19.77 -11.14
CA ASP A 113 2.33 -19.39 -11.13
C ASP A 113 2.04 -18.32 -10.08
N LEU A 114 2.57 -18.47 -8.87
CA LEU A 114 2.46 -17.44 -7.82
C LEU A 114 3.13 -16.12 -8.24
N GLN A 115 4.28 -16.19 -8.88
CA GLN A 115 4.97 -15.01 -9.43
C GLN A 115 4.11 -14.28 -10.46
N ASN A 116 3.44 -15.03 -11.33
CA ASN A 116 2.56 -14.46 -12.35
C ASN A 116 1.34 -13.78 -11.71
N ILE A 117 0.70 -14.42 -10.74
CA ILE A 117 -0.41 -13.83 -9.97
C ILE A 117 0.04 -12.54 -9.27
N TYR A 118 1.18 -12.58 -8.61
CA TYR A 118 1.76 -11.43 -7.92
C TYR A 118 2.04 -10.27 -8.87
N ASN A 119 2.73 -10.54 -9.98
CA ASN A 119 3.06 -9.52 -10.98
C ASN A 119 1.80 -8.90 -11.59
N ASN A 120 0.83 -9.74 -11.98
CA ASN A 120 -0.43 -9.28 -12.55
C ASN A 120 -1.22 -8.41 -11.56
N ARG A 121 -1.26 -8.81 -10.29
CA ARG A 121 -1.95 -8.00 -9.28
C ARG A 121 -1.30 -6.64 -9.09
N LEU A 122 0.01 -6.58 -9.01
CA LEU A 122 0.74 -5.31 -8.89
C LEU A 122 0.57 -4.42 -10.13
N GLU A 123 0.47 -4.99 -11.31
CA GLU A 123 0.25 -4.25 -12.58
C GLU A 123 -1.16 -3.66 -12.66
N THR A 124 -2.17 -4.40 -12.18
CA THR A 124 -3.57 -3.97 -12.23
C THR A 124 -3.91 -2.89 -11.20
N VAL A 125 -3.22 -2.86 -10.05
CA VAL A 125 -3.45 -1.83 -9.03
C VAL A 125 -2.76 -0.54 -9.44
N LYS A 126 -3.53 0.52 -9.66
CA LYS A 126 -3.03 1.85 -10.01
C LYS A 126 -2.91 2.73 -8.78
N ILE A 127 -2.03 3.73 -8.86
CA ILE A 127 -1.88 4.71 -7.77
C ILE A 127 -3.21 5.44 -7.53
N SER A 128 -3.99 5.69 -8.58
CA SER A 128 -5.36 6.25 -8.45
C SER A 128 -6.29 5.41 -7.57
N ASP A 129 -6.12 4.10 -7.53
CA ASP A 129 -6.95 3.20 -6.72
C ASP A 129 -6.62 3.30 -5.21
N ILE A 130 -5.43 3.83 -4.91
CA ILE A 130 -4.88 3.91 -3.54
C ILE A 130 -5.11 5.28 -2.93
N ILE A 131 -5.01 6.35 -3.75
CA ILE A 131 -5.10 7.73 -3.29
C ILE A 131 -6.53 8.24 -3.24
N ARG A 132 -6.77 9.24 -2.35
CA ARG A 132 -7.99 10.02 -2.32
C ARG A 132 -7.64 11.48 -2.59
N PRO A 133 -8.10 12.06 -3.70
CA PRO A 133 -7.81 13.46 -4.03
C PRO A 133 -8.29 14.40 -2.92
N GLY A 134 -7.42 15.32 -2.50
CA GLY A 134 -7.78 16.42 -1.62
C GLY A 134 -7.82 16.11 -0.12
N LYS A 135 -7.31 14.96 0.34
CA LYS A 135 -7.17 14.64 1.76
C LYS A 135 -5.70 14.51 2.16
N ASP A 136 -5.31 15.22 3.23
CA ASP A 136 -3.96 15.18 3.81
C ASP A 136 -3.62 13.79 4.39
N GLU A 137 -4.61 12.96 4.66
CA GLU A 137 -4.43 11.61 5.19
C GLU A 137 -4.44 10.58 4.06
N TYR A 138 -3.25 10.20 3.68
CA TYR A 138 -2.87 9.25 2.65
C TYR A 138 -3.37 7.83 2.87
N PHE A 139 -3.29 7.36 4.10
CA PHE A 139 -3.93 6.16 4.59
C PHE A 139 -5.15 6.63 5.38
N GLY A 140 -6.34 6.52 4.78
CA GLY A 140 -7.58 6.85 5.47
C GLY A 140 -7.60 6.13 6.82
N ARG A 141 -7.83 6.85 7.90
CA ARG A 141 -8.03 6.25 9.22
C ARG A 141 -9.24 5.32 9.13
N PHE A 142 -9.05 4.10 9.53
CA PHE A 142 -10.14 3.15 9.66
C PHE A 142 -10.84 3.44 11.00
N TYR A 143 -12.08 3.84 10.93
CA TYR A 143 -12.91 4.04 12.13
C TYR A 143 -13.83 2.83 12.28
N VAL A 144 -13.73 2.18 13.42
CA VAL A 144 -14.70 1.17 13.83
C VAL A 144 -15.48 1.77 14.98
N VAL A 145 -16.75 2.00 14.76
CA VAL A 145 -17.69 2.44 15.80
C VAL A 145 -18.57 1.26 16.14
N ILE A 146 -18.49 0.81 17.38
CA ILE A 146 -19.33 -0.25 17.91
C ILE A 146 -20.41 0.42 18.75
N LYS A 147 -21.65 0.33 18.31
CA LYS A 147 -22.81 0.76 19.08
C LYS A 147 -23.48 -0.47 19.68
N VAL A 148 -23.63 -0.45 20.99
CA VAL A 148 -24.31 -1.52 21.72
C VAL A 148 -25.57 -0.92 22.33
N ASN A 149 -26.73 -1.37 21.89
CA ASN A 149 -28.00 -1.03 22.51
C ASN A 149 -28.41 -2.18 23.47
N LEU A 150 -28.06 -2.01 24.73
CA LEU A 150 -28.33 -3.03 25.77
C LEU A 150 -29.82 -3.27 26.04
N ARG A 151 -30.70 -2.29 25.74
CA ARG A 151 -32.14 -2.40 25.96
C ARG A 151 -32.82 -3.25 24.89
N GLU A 152 -32.38 -3.11 23.65
CA GLU A 152 -32.95 -3.80 22.49
C GLU A 152 -32.14 -5.04 22.09
N LYS A 153 -31.03 -5.31 22.79
CA LYS A 153 -30.08 -6.37 22.49
C LYS A 153 -29.55 -6.33 21.04
N ASN A 154 -29.47 -5.12 20.49
CA ASN A 154 -28.95 -4.90 19.14
C ASN A 154 -27.49 -4.46 19.20
N TYR A 155 -26.69 -5.00 18.30
CA TYR A 155 -25.27 -4.72 18.15
C TYR A 155 -25.02 -4.19 16.73
N GLU A 156 -24.44 -3.03 16.66
CA GLU A 156 -24.16 -2.36 15.39
C GLU A 156 -22.65 -2.16 15.26
N CYS A 157 -22.06 -2.73 14.23
CA CYS A 157 -20.66 -2.49 13.89
C CYS A 157 -20.62 -1.64 12.63
N ILE A 158 -20.15 -0.41 12.75
CA ILE A 158 -20.03 0.55 11.67
C ILE A 158 -18.55 0.73 11.41
N TYR A 159 -18.08 0.47 10.20
CA TYR A 159 -16.72 0.75 9.82
C TYR A 159 -16.67 1.66 8.60
N SER A 160 -15.72 2.57 8.60
CA SER A 160 -15.50 3.52 7.52
C SER A 160 -14.00 3.81 7.38
N ASN A 161 -13.56 3.98 6.18
CA ASN A 161 -12.25 4.51 5.87
C ASN A 161 -12.27 6.05 5.73
N ASN A 162 -13.42 6.68 5.98
CA ASN A 162 -13.61 8.11 5.99
C ASN A 162 -14.39 8.53 7.24
N HIS A 163 -13.91 9.58 7.93
CA HIS A 163 -14.55 10.09 9.15
C HIS A 163 -16.01 10.50 8.96
N ASP A 164 -16.36 10.95 7.75
CA ASP A 164 -17.67 11.55 7.47
C ASP A 164 -18.63 10.62 6.72
N VAL A 165 -18.16 9.46 6.26
CA VAL A 165 -18.96 8.51 5.47
C VAL A 165 -18.78 7.11 5.99
N TYR A 166 -19.85 6.55 6.55
CA TYR A 166 -19.91 5.16 6.97
C TYR A 166 -20.20 4.28 5.77
N GLU A 167 -19.24 3.48 5.34
CA GLU A 167 -19.34 2.68 4.11
C GLU A 167 -20.15 1.40 4.30
N GLN A 168 -20.13 0.82 5.50
CA GLN A 168 -20.92 -0.37 5.78
C GLN A 168 -21.42 -0.38 7.23
N VAL A 169 -22.68 -0.74 7.37
CA VAL A 169 -23.30 -1.04 8.66
C VAL A 169 -23.66 -2.51 8.64
N LYS A 170 -23.19 -3.27 9.64
CA LYS A 170 -23.61 -4.63 9.87
C LYS A 170 -24.30 -4.72 11.21
N THR A 171 -25.54 -5.18 11.20
CA THR A 171 -26.32 -5.48 12.39
C THR A 171 -26.16 -6.94 12.74
N ALA A 172 -25.95 -7.22 14.00
CA ALA A 172 -25.88 -8.56 14.55
C ALA A 172 -27.17 -8.87 15.32
N GLU A 173 -27.73 -10.04 15.10
CA GLU A 173 -28.96 -10.48 15.76
C GLU A 173 -28.67 -11.15 17.11
N SER A 174 -27.42 -11.55 17.35
CA SER A 174 -26.96 -12.20 18.57
C SER A 174 -25.57 -11.73 18.98
N TYR A 175 -25.18 -11.97 20.25
CA TYR A 175 -23.85 -11.68 20.74
C TYR A 175 -22.77 -12.46 19.98
N ASP A 176 -23.02 -13.72 19.66
CA ASP A 176 -22.04 -14.57 18.93
C ASP A 176 -21.86 -14.08 17.49
N ASP A 177 -22.93 -13.67 16.83
CA ASP A 177 -22.88 -13.05 15.50
C ASP A 177 -22.11 -11.74 15.53
N PHE A 178 -22.35 -10.89 16.53
CA PHE A 178 -21.59 -9.65 16.76
C PHE A 178 -20.09 -9.93 16.93
N ILE A 179 -19.72 -10.92 17.76
CA ILE A 179 -18.30 -11.30 17.93
C ILE A 179 -17.69 -11.79 16.62
N ASN A 180 -18.42 -12.53 15.80
CA ASN A 180 -17.96 -12.98 14.50
C ASN A 180 -17.76 -11.81 13.53
N ILE A 181 -18.66 -10.84 13.48
CA ILE A 181 -18.53 -9.61 12.71
C ILE A 181 -17.28 -8.84 13.16
N CYS A 182 -17.11 -8.65 14.47
CA CYS A 182 -15.93 -7.98 15.04
C CYS A 182 -14.62 -8.70 14.67
N LYS A 183 -14.58 -10.05 14.75
CA LYS A 183 -13.39 -10.82 14.35
C LYS A 183 -13.04 -10.64 12.87
N VAL A 184 -14.02 -10.59 11.99
CA VAL A 184 -13.81 -10.33 10.55
C VAL A 184 -13.23 -8.93 10.33
N VAL A 185 -13.77 -7.92 11.01
CA VAL A 185 -13.30 -6.53 10.92
C VAL A 185 -11.89 -6.37 11.52
N ILE A 186 -11.65 -6.95 12.71
CA ILE A 186 -10.37 -6.86 13.43
C ILE A 186 -9.25 -7.62 12.70
N ASN A 187 -9.56 -8.75 12.06
CA ASN A 187 -8.60 -9.55 11.29
C ASN A 187 -8.41 -9.04 9.87
N SER A 188 -9.14 -8.02 9.45
CA SER A 188 -8.86 -7.32 8.21
C SER A 188 -7.46 -6.71 8.28
N PRO A 189 -6.63 -6.85 7.21
CA PRO A 189 -5.29 -6.26 7.16
C PRO A 189 -5.27 -4.75 7.33
N LEU A 190 -6.44 -4.10 7.23
CA LEU A 190 -6.63 -2.66 7.33
C LEU A 190 -6.84 -2.17 8.79
N CYS A 191 -6.94 -3.06 9.78
CA CYS A 191 -7.34 -2.69 11.13
C CYS A 191 -6.24 -2.92 12.19
N GLU A 192 -5.05 -2.33 12.01
CA GLU A 192 -3.97 -2.39 13.04
C GLU A 192 -4.31 -1.62 14.33
N THR A 193 -5.15 -0.61 14.26
CA THR A 193 -5.44 0.30 15.38
C THR A 193 -6.35 -0.33 16.43
N VAL A 194 -7.23 -1.24 16.06
CA VAL A 194 -8.17 -1.89 16.98
C VAL A 194 -7.48 -2.97 17.84
N ARG A 195 -6.38 -3.56 17.36
CA ARG A 195 -5.60 -4.56 18.13
C ARG A 195 -4.92 -4.01 19.39
N LYS A 196 -4.79 -2.71 19.53
CA LYS A 196 -4.13 -2.07 20.68
C LYS A 196 -5.09 -1.58 21.75
N SER A 197 -6.40 -1.72 21.54
CA SER A 197 -7.45 -1.20 22.43
C SER A 197 -8.33 -2.29 23.06
N LEU A 198 -8.07 -3.55 22.76
CA LEU A 198 -8.65 -4.75 23.37
C LEU A 198 -7.55 -5.55 24.07
#